data_765c7d0527225f43a8718b0588d8a0cf
#
_entry.id   765c7d0527225f43a8718b0588d8a0cf
#
_cell.length_a   1.000
_cell.length_b   1.000
_cell.length_c   1.000
_cell.angle_alpha   90.00
_cell.angle_beta   90.00
_cell.angle_gamma   90.00
#
_symmetry.space_group_name_H-M   'P 1'
#
loop_
_entity.id
_entity.type
_entity.pdbx_description
1 polymer ?
#
loop_
_entity_poly.entity_id
_entity_poly.type
_entity_poly.pdbx_seq_one_letter_code
_entity_poly.pdbx_strand_id
1 'polypeptide(L)'
;SDMKQVDGEDKLKLGSVEISFLHTPGHTPGSQCFRVADSLIAGDTLFLQGCGRVDLPGGNSEELFRTLTRRLSKIEDHVTLYPGHNYGGSPSGEMGNVRQSNSSLQVERLEDWYAMMGR
;
A
#
# COMPACT_ATOMS: atom_id res chain seq x y z
N SER A 1 -17.06 6.68 18.95
CA SER A 1 -16.31 6.75 17.72
C SER A 1 -17.10 6.08 16.60
N ASP A 2 -17.03 6.67 15.44
CA ASP A 2 -17.72 6.15 14.26
C ASP A 2 -16.84 5.20 13.43
N MET A 3 -15.74 4.75 13.99
CA MET A 3 -14.88 3.81 13.32
C MET A 3 -15.42 2.39 13.45
N LYS A 4 -15.37 1.67 12.35
CA LYS A 4 -15.90 0.33 12.26
C LYS A 4 -14.91 -0.54 11.48
N GLN A 5 -14.47 -1.65 12.07
CA GLN A 5 -13.50 -2.55 11.46
C GLN A 5 -14.20 -3.66 10.68
N VAL A 6 -13.80 -3.86 9.42
CA VAL A 6 -14.27 -4.95 8.56
C VAL A 6 -13.07 -5.46 7.78
N ASP A 7 -12.71 -6.75 7.93
CA ASP A 7 -11.62 -7.42 7.21
C ASP A 7 -10.28 -6.67 7.29
N GLY A 8 -9.93 -6.18 8.49
CA GLY A 8 -8.70 -5.43 8.69
C GLY A 8 -8.75 -4.00 8.16
N GLU A 9 -9.93 -3.53 7.83
CA GLU A 9 -10.16 -2.19 7.33
C GLU A 9 -11.13 -1.45 8.27
N ASP A 10 -10.69 -0.30 8.77
CA ASP A 10 -11.53 0.58 9.58
C ASP A 10 -12.10 1.67 8.70
N LYS A 11 -13.32 2.10 8.99
CA LYS A 11 -13.98 3.16 8.23
C LYS A 11 -14.45 4.26 9.15
N LEU A 12 -14.23 5.49 8.72
CA LEU A 12 -14.72 6.68 9.41
C LEU A 12 -15.52 7.52 8.42
N LYS A 13 -16.70 7.92 8.81
CA LYS A 13 -17.55 8.77 7.97
C LYS A 13 -17.64 10.17 8.58
N LEU A 14 -17.22 11.16 7.79
CA LEU A 14 -17.28 12.58 8.16
C LEU A 14 -18.25 13.28 7.21
N GLY A 15 -19.49 13.49 7.66
CA GLY A 15 -20.53 14.01 6.79
C GLY A 15 -20.82 13.04 5.64
N SER A 16 -20.64 13.48 4.40
CA SER A 16 -20.80 12.63 3.22
C SER A 16 -19.51 11.96 2.76
N VAL A 17 -18.39 12.18 3.46
CA VAL A 17 -17.08 11.64 3.09
C VAL A 17 -16.76 10.43 3.94
N GLU A 18 -16.46 9.30 3.29
CA GLU A 18 -16.02 8.08 3.97
C GLU A 18 -14.51 7.90 3.78
N ILE A 19 -13.80 7.68 4.88
CA ILE A 19 -12.36 7.41 4.88
C ILE A 19 -12.16 5.97 5.33
N SER A 20 -11.50 5.17 4.50
CA SER A 20 -11.14 3.79 4.84
C SER A 20 -9.69 3.75 5.28
N PHE A 21 -9.43 3.07 6.41
CA PHE A 21 -8.09 2.90 6.95
C PHE A 21 -7.69 1.44 6.73
N LEU A 22 -6.74 1.20 5.84
CA LEU A 22 -6.30 -0.15 5.52
C LEU A 22 -5.02 -0.44 6.30
N HIS A 23 -5.03 -1.50 7.10
CA HIS A 23 -3.83 -1.96 7.78
C HIS A 23 -2.91 -2.60 6.76
N THR A 24 -1.72 -2.03 6.58
CA THR A 24 -0.76 -2.43 5.54
C THR A 24 0.62 -2.64 6.17
N PRO A 25 0.78 -3.67 7.03
CA PRO A 25 2.04 -3.88 7.74
C PRO A 25 3.16 -4.32 6.80
N GLY A 26 4.39 -4.15 7.26
CA GLY A 26 5.59 -4.60 6.55
C GLY A 26 6.71 -3.60 6.65
N HIS A 27 6.50 -2.37 6.23
CA HIS A 27 7.46 -1.30 6.47
C HIS A 27 7.56 -1.04 7.98
N THR A 28 6.41 -0.92 8.64
CA THR A 28 6.29 -0.98 10.10
C THR A 28 5.08 -1.83 10.47
N PRO A 29 4.99 -2.35 11.72
CA PRO A 29 3.80 -3.11 12.12
C PRO A 29 2.52 -2.30 12.11
N GLY A 30 2.59 -0.99 12.32
CA GLY A 30 1.44 -0.11 12.38
C GLY A 30 1.18 0.65 11.10
N SER A 31 1.84 0.32 10.00
CA SER A 31 1.65 1.03 8.73
C SER A 31 0.22 0.91 8.24
N GLN A 32 -0.32 2.02 7.72
CA GLN A 32 -1.68 2.08 7.20
C GLN A 32 -1.70 2.89 5.91
N CYS A 33 -2.65 2.55 5.05
CA CYS A 33 -3.02 3.37 3.90
C CYS A 33 -4.41 3.94 4.15
N PHE A 34 -4.70 5.08 3.54
CA PHE A 34 -6.00 5.73 3.66
C PHE A 34 -6.63 5.85 2.30
N ARG A 35 -7.88 5.40 2.19
CA ARG A 35 -8.63 5.58 0.94
C ARG A 35 -9.75 6.59 1.16
N VAL A 36 -9.78 7.61 0.31
CA VAL A 36 -10.84 8.62 0.28
C VAL A 36 -11.30 8.71 -1.17
N ALA A 37 -12.54 8.31 -1.46
CA ALA A 37 -13.09 8.26 -2.81
C ALA A 37 -12.14 7.48 -3.74
N ASP A 38 -11.62 8.11 -4.79
CA ASP A 38 -10.71 7.48 -5.75
C ASP A 38 -9.23 7.80 -5.49
N SER A 39 -8.89 8.11 -4.23
CA SER A 39 -7.53 8.42 -3.82
C SER A 39 -7.05 7.42 -2.78
N LEU A 40 -5.83 6.91 -2.94
CA LEU A 40 -5.18 6.03 -1.96
C LEU A 40 -3.91 6.72 -1.47
N ILE A 41 -3.88 7.05 -0.18
CA ILE A 41 -2.73 7.69 0.46
C ILE A 41 -1.93 6.59 1.13
N ALA A 42 -0.79 6.26 0.57
CA ALA A 42 -0.06 5.04 0.92
C ALA A 42 1.13 5.26 1.85
N GLY A 43 1.49 6.51 2.16
CA GLY A 43 2.64 6.78 3.01
C GLY A 43 3.90 6.08 2.48
N ASP A 44 4.60 5.38 3.36
CA ASP A 44 5.83 4.67 3.00
C ASP A 44 5.61 3.20 2.66
N THR A 45 4.36 2.77 2.48
CA THR A 45 4.05 1.38 2.12
C THR A 45 4.33 1.09 0.65
N LEU A 46 3.87 1.96 -0.23
CA LEU A 46 3.98 1.78 -1.67
C LEU A 46 4.30 3.10 -2.35
N PHE A 47 5.27 3.08 -3.25
CA PHE A 47 5.64 4.22 -4.09
C PHE A 47 5.26 3.95 -5.54
N LEU A 48 5.39 4.94 -6.40
CA LEU A 48 5.17 4.73 -7.84
C LEU A 48 6.18 3.73 -8.39
N GLN A 49 7.41 3.76 -7.87
CA GLN A 49 8.46 2.81 -8.16
C GLN A 49 8.95 2.23 -6.83
N GLY A 50 8.75 0.92 -6.64
CA GLY A 50 9.16 0.25 -5.42
C GLY A 50 8.17 0.37 -4.28
N CYS A 51 8.61 -0.03 -3.10
CA CYS A 51 7.81 -0.07 -1.88
C CYS A 51 8.68 0.31 -0.68
N GLY A 52 8.05 0.37 0.50
CA GLY A 52 8.75 0.70 1.72
C GLY A 52 9.85 -0.32 2.06
N ARG A 53 10.94 0.15 2.65
CA ARG A 53 12.02 -0.72 3.09
C ARG A 53 11.59 -1.53 4.32
N VAL A 54 12.17 -2.70 4.48
CA VAL A 54 11.81 -3.62 5.57
C VAL A 54 13.02 -3.98 6.45
N ASP A 55 14.16 -3.34 6.23
CA ASP A 55 15.42 -3.62 6.92
C ASP A 55 15.63 -2.77 8.17
N LEU A 56 14.67 -1.94 8.53
CA LEU A 56 14.69 -1.17 9.77
C LEU A 56 13.97 -1.93 10.89
N PRO A 57 14.25 -1.60 12.17
CA PRO A 57 13.55 -2.24 13.29
C PRO A 57 12.03 -2.18 13.12
N GLY A 58 11.37 -3.32 13.28
CA GLY A 58 9.92 -3.44 13.08
C GLY A 58 9.51 -3.77 11.67
N GLY A 59 10.42 -3.67 10.69
CA GLY A 59 10.13 -4.05 9.31
C GLY A 59 9.99 -5.56 9.16
N ASN A 60 9.12 -5.99 8.24
CA ASN A 60 8.88 -7.41 7.99
C ASN A 60 8.61 -7.62 6.50
N SER A 61 9.53 -8.30 5.84
CA SER A 61 9.50 -8.51 4.39
C SER A 61 8.29 -9.35 3.96
N GLU A 62 8.00 -10.44 4.67
CA GLU A 62 6.87 -11.29 4.31
C GLU A 62 5.53 -10.57 4.52
N GLU A 63 5.40 -9.79 5.59
CA GLU A 63 4.18 -9.02 5.82
C GLU A 63 3.95 -7.99 4.71
N LEU A 64 5.01 -7.32 4.26
CA LEU A 64 4.88 -6.37 3.16
C LEU A 64 4.47 -7.07 1.87
N PHE A 65 5.06 -8.23 1.58
CA PHE A 65 4.64 -9.03 0.43
C PHE A 65 3.15 -9.37 0.49
N ARG A 66 2.65 -9.80 1.64
CA ARG A 66 1.23 -10.11 1.82
C ARG A 66 0.35 -8.87 1.69
N THR A 67 0.81 -7.74 2.21
CA THR A 67 0.12 -6.46 2.04
C THR A 67 -0.06 -6.11 0.57
N LEU A 68 1.02 -6.20 -0.21
CA LEU A 68 0.99 -5.83 -1.62
C LEU A 68 0.15 -6.81 -2.44
N THR A 69 0.23 -8.12 -2.15
CA THR A 69 -0.45 -9.13 -2.94
C THR A 69 -1.90 -9.37 -2.54
N ARG A 70 -2.26 -9.12 -1.28
CA ARG A 70 -3.59 -9.46 -0.77
C ARG A 70 -4.47 -8.24 -0.52
N ARG A 71 -3.89 -7.12 -0.07
CA ARG A 71 -4.67 -5.92 0.26
C ARG A 71 -4.65 -4.91 -0.87
N LEU A 72 -3.47 -4.53 -1.32
CA LEU A 72 -3.34 -3.49 -2.34
C LEU A 72 -3.68 -4.00 -3.74
N SER A 73 -3.64 -5.31 -3.96
CA SER A 73 -4.07 -5.90 -5.22
C SER A 73 -5.57 -5.70 -5.49
N LYS A 74 -6.35 -5.43 -4.44
CA LYS A 74 -7.81 -5.22 -4.57
C LYS A 74 -8.18 -3.78 -4.90
N ILE A 75 -7.22 -2.88 -4.89
CA ILE A 75 -7.47 -1.48 -5.22
C ILE A 75 -7.66 -1.36 -6.74
N GLU A 76 -8.72 -0.69 -7.15
CA GLU A 76 -9.09 -0.59 -8.56
C GLU A 76 -8.08 0.23 -9.36
N ASP A 77 -7.97 -0.05 -10.65
CA ASP A 77 -6.98 0.59 -11.52
C ASP A 77 -7.13 2.10 -11.64
N HIS A 78 -8.35 2.61 -11.52
CA HIS A 78 -8.63 4.06 -11.66
C HIS A 78 -8.28 4.87 -10.41
N VAL A 79 -7.97 4.19 -9.29
CA VAL A 79 -7.63 4.88 -8.04
C VAL A 79 -6.27 5.53 -8.17
N THR A 80 -6.15 6.79 -7.73
CA THR A 80 -4.89 7.52 -7.76
C THR A 80 -4.09 7.24 -6.49
N LEU A 81 -2.86 6.79 -6.66
CA LEU A 81 -1.93 6.52 -5.56
C LEU A 81 -1.15 7.80 -5.23
N TYR A 82 -1.16 8.17 -3.95
CA TYR A 82 -0.37 9.28 -3.40
C TYR A 82 0.64 8.71 -2.40
N PRO A 83 1.89 8.48 -2.81
CA PRO A 83 2.92 7.97 -1.91
C PRO A 83 3.42 9.05 -0.94
N GLY A 84 4.04 8.60 0.16
CA GLY A 84 4.60 9.53 1.15
C GLY A 84 5.85 10.26 0.67
N HIS A 85 6.57 9.67 -0.30
CA HIS A 85 7.77 10.27 -0.89
C HIS A 85 7.68 10.22 -2.40
N ASN A 86 8.21 11.23 -3.05
CA ASN A 86 8.21 11.34 -4.50
C ASN A 86 9.58 10.94 -5.07
N TYR A 87 9.77 9.64 -5.31
CA TYR A 87 11.01 9.13 -5.90
C TYR A 87 10.92 8.99 -7.42
N GLY A 88 9.74 9.10 -8.00
CA GLY A 88 9.52 8.82 -9.41
C GLY A 88 9.35 10.04 -10.30
N GLY A 89 9.55 11.24 -9.77
CA GLY A 89 9.39 12.47 -10.53
C GLY A 89 7.95 12.98 -10.61
N SER A 90 6.97 12.15 -10.27
CA SER A 90 5.55 12.53 -10.22
C SER A 90 5.02 12.36 -8.79
N PRO A 91 4.15 13.26 -8.30
CA PRO A 91 3.62 13.14 -6.94
C PRO A 91 2.56 12.05 -6.81
N SER A 92 2.00 11.55 -7.91
CA SER A 92 0.93 10.55 -7.89
C SER A 92 0.87 9.79 -9.20
N GLY A 93 0.13 8.68 -9.22
CA GLY A 93 -0.12 7.89 -10.41
C GLY A 93 -1.33 6.98 -10.23
N GLU A 94 -1.98 6.61 -11.31
CA GLU A 94 -3.09 5.67 -11.25
C GLU A 94 -2.60 4.25 -10.95
N MET A 95 -3.33 3.53 -10.10
CA MET A 95 -2.94 2.19 -9.69
C MET A 95 -2.74 1.23 -10.85
N GLY A 96 -3.55 1.34 -11.91
CA GLY A 96 -3.37 0.51 -13.10
C GLY A 96 -2.00 0.68 -13.73
N ASN A 97 -1.53 1.92 -13.85
CA ASN A 97 -0.20 2.21 -14.39
C ASN A 97 0.91 1.78 -13.42
N VAL A 98 0.70 2.00 -12.12
CA VAL A 98 1.66 1.60 -11.08
C VAL A 98 1.86 0.09 -11.10
N ARG A 99 0.79 -0.70 -11.24
CA ARG A 99 0.90 -2.16 -11.33
C ARG A 99 1.75 -2.62 -12.50
N GLN A 100 1.68 -1.93 -13.62
CA GLN A 100 2.43 -2.31 -14.83
C GLN A 100 3.90 -1.92 -14.74
N SER A 101 4.23 -0.86 -14.02
CA SER A 101 5.58 -0.31 -14.00
C SER A 101 6.36 -0.59 -12.70
N ASN A 102 5.66 -0.94 -11.62
CA ASN A 102 6.30 -1.17 -10.32
C ASN A 102 6.53 -2.67 -10.11
N SER A 103 7.79 -3.10 -10.12
CA SER A 103 8.15 -4.52 -9.98
C SER A 103 7.70 -5.10 -8.65
N SER A 104 7.57 -4.30 -7.60
CA SER A 104 7.11 -4.77 -6.29
C SER A 104 5.69 -5.31 -6.34
N LEU A 105 4.86 -4.85 -7.28
CA LEU A 105 3.48 -5.30 -7.43
C LEU A 105 3.35 -6.46 -8.43
N GLN A 106 4.43 -6.85 -9.10
CA GLN A 106 4.41 -7.90 -10.13
C GLN A 106 4.86 -9.25 -9.60
N VAL A 107 5.39 -9.30 -8.39
CA VAL A 107 5.87 -10.53 -7.78
C VAL A 107 4.69 -11.30 -7.19
N GLU A 108 4.53 -12.56 -7.55
CA GLU A 108 3.41 -13.39 -7.11
C GLU A 108 3.81 -14.45 -6.09
N ARG A 109 5.10 -14.81 -6.01
CA ARG A 109 5.60 -15.88 -5.15
C ARG A 109 6.57 -15.31 -4.12
N LEU A 110 6.47 -15.80 -2.89
CA LEU A 110 7.29 -15.33 -1.79
C LEU A 110 8.79 -15.53 -2.04
N GLU A 111 9.15 -16.63 -2.66
CA GLU A 111 10.57 -16.90 -2.98
C GLU A 111 11.13 -15.88 -3.98
N ASP A 112 10.34 -15.45 -4.95
CA ASP A 112 10.73 -14.42 -5.90
C ASP A 112 10.81 -13.06 -5.23
N TRP A 113 9.92 -12.82 -4.27
CA TRP A 113 9.96 -11.62 -3.45
C TRP A 113 11.27 -11.51 -2.67
N TYR A 114 11.68 -12.60 -1.99
CA TYR A 114 12.94 -12.60 -1.26
C TYR A 114 14.13 -12.39 -2.18
N ALA A 115 14.11 -12.97 -3.37
CA ALA A 115 15.17 -12.77 -4.35
C ALA A 115 15.30 -11.31 -4.77
N MET A 116 14.16 -10.64 -4.99
CA MET A 116 14.12 -9.23 -5.38
C MET A 116 14.53 -8.30 -4.23
N MET A 117 14.04 -8.55 -3.03
CA MET A 117 14.27 -7.68 -1.87
C MET A 117 15.59 -7.98 -1.15
N GLY A 118 16.22 -9.11 -1.41
CA GLY A 118 17.45 -9.54 -0.73
C GLY A 118 17.20 -10.12 0.67
N ARG A 119 15.98 -10.51 0.96
CA ARG A 119 15.60 -11.02 2.29
C ARG A 119 14.56 -12.11 2.20
#